data_8ce5f7bcf034856525180ac91c82b0b9
#
_entry.id   8ce5f7bcf034856525180ac91c82b0b9
#
_cell.length_a   1.000
_cell.length_b   1.000
_cell.length_c   1.000
_cell.angle_alpha   90.00
_cell.angle_beta   90.00
_cell.angle_gamma   90.00
#
_symmetry.space_group_name_H-M   'P 1'
#
loop_
_entity.id
_entity.type
_entity.pdbx_description
1 polymer ?
#
loop_
_entity_poly.entity_id
_entity_poly.type
_entity_poly.pdbx_seq_one_letter_code
_entity_poly.pdbx_strand_id
1 'polypeptide(L)'
;MLALDALVDQDLLICPRCGSPVRREDGEWRCAGAHCVYAQDPFPVVAGVPALVDFEHSVLDADRLRAVQGASEVSRSRSAGLLRRLLHPANTTAPRNVARMLELLRTETRGRRPRVLVVGGGTVGDGLEALYADPTVDLIAFDVYASPVTQFVGDGHSVPLADASVDGVIVQAVLEHVLEPTVVASQIERVLRPGGIVYADTPFLQQVHEGAYDFTRFTDSGHRFLFRRFERIDSGSVAGAGTALRWSVDHFVRALTRSVPLGRVASLVFFWLSWTDRLLDQRHSVDAASSVFFLGRKTEEPINGSDIIDYYQGGM
;
A
#
# COMPACT_ATOMS: atom_id res chain seq x y z
N MET A 1 -9.54 -0.66 -14.79
CA MET A 1 -10.10 -0.69 -13.42
C MET A 1 -11.47 -1.34 -13.48
N LEU A 2 -11.79 -2.18 -12.49
CA LEU A 2 -13.11 -2.83 -12.37
C LEU A 2 -14.15 -1.79 -11.94
N ALA A 3 -15.33 -1.79 -12.59
CA ALA A 3 -16.39 -0.87 -12.22
C ALA A 3 -16.97 -1.21 -10.82
N LEU A 4 -17.39 -0.19 -10.07
CA LEU A 4 -17.96 -0.39 -8.74
C LEU A 4 -19.22 -1.28 -8.77
N ASP A 5 -20.09 -1.10 -9.77
CA ASP A 5 -21.28 -1.93 -9.95
C ASP A 5 -20.90 -3.41 -10.17
N ALA A 6 -19.82 -3.70 -10.90
CA ALA A 6 -19.33 -5.05 -11.08
C ALA A 6 -18.82 -5.70 -9.78
N LEU A 7 -18.37 -4.91 -8.80
CA LEU A 7 -18.02 -5.42 -7.47
C LEU A 7 -19.26 -5.86 -6.69
N VAL A 8 -20.37 -5.11 -6.84
CA VAL A 8 -21.68 -5.47 -6.23
C VAL A 8 -22.27 -6.70 -6.89
N ASP A 9 -22.33 -6.71 -8.24
CA ASP A 9 -22.92 -7.80 -9.03
C ASP A 9 -22.24 -9.16 -8.79
N GLN A 10 -20.97 -9.13 -8.41
CA GLN A 10 -20.17 -10.33 -8.10
C GLN A 10 -20.10 -10.63 -6.60
N ASP A 11 -20.89 -9.99 -5.75
CA ASP A 11 -20.89 -10.14 -4.30
C ASP A 11 -19.49 -9.95 -3.65
N LEU A 12 -18.69 -9.06 -4.21
CA LEU A 12 -17.31 -8.83 -3.73
C LEU A 12 -17.24 -7.84 -2.57
N LEU A 13 -18.20 -6.90 -2.49
CA LEU A 13 -18.24 -5.91 -1.42
C LEU A 13 -18.93 -6.46 -0.18
N ILE A 14 -18.25 -6.39 0.95
CA ILE A 14 -18.79 -6.73 2.26
C ILE A 14 -18.75 -5.54 3.21
N CYS A 15 -19.66 -5.55 4.17
CA CYS A 15 -19.69 -4.57 5.24
C CYS A 15 -18.44 -4.72 6.13
N PRO A 16 -17.64 -3.65 6.34
CA PRO A 16 -16.43 -3.71 7.16
C PRO A 16 -16.73 -4.01 8.64
N ARG A 17 -17.99 -3.80 9.09
CA ARG A 17 -18.42 -4.07 10.46
C ARG A 17 -18.85 -5.51 10.71
N CYS A 18 -19.65 -6.11 9.83
CA CYS A 18 -20.28 -7.40 10.09
C CYS A 18 -20.03 -8.48 9.03
N GLY A 19 -19.31 -8.15 7.95
CA GLY A 19 -19.02 -9.09 6.86
C GLY A 19 -20.16 -9.42 5.92
N SER A 20 -21.40 -8.91 6.18
CA SER A 20 -22.54 -9.13 5.28
C SER A 20 -22.34 -8.39 3.95
N PRO A 21 -22.96 -8.85 2.84
CA PRO A 21 -22.86 -8.14 1.56
C PRO A 21 -23.28 -6.68 1.65
N VAL A 22 -22.61 -5.82 0.89
CA VAL A 22 -23.04 -4.43 0.66
C VAL A 22 -23.83 -4.38 -0.64
N ARG A 23 -24.96 -3.68 -0.62
CA ARG A 23 -25.87 -3.48 -1.74
C ARG A 23 -26.07 -2.01 -2.03
N ARG A 24 -26.47 -1.71 -3.27
CA ARG A 24 -26.94 -0.38 -3.64
C ARG A 24 -28.45 -0.44 -3.84
N GLU A 25 -29.20 0.18 -2.94
CA GLU A 25 -30.65 0.21 -2.91
C GLU A 25 -31.12 1.66 -2.97
N ASP A 26 -32.00 2.01 -3.91
CA ASP A 26 -32.50 3.37 -4.12
C ASP A 26 -31.39 4.45 -4.21
N GLY A 27 -30.23 4.06 -4.71
CA GLY A 27 -29.05 4.94 -4.84
C GLY A 27 -28.16 5.02 -3.60
N GLU A 28 -28.55 4.44 -2.48
CA GLU A 28 -27.81 4.39 -1.23
C GLU A 28 -27.02 3.09 -1.07
N TRP A 29 -25.90 3.15 -0.36
CA TRP A 29 -25.06 2.01 -0.06
C TRP A 29 -25.36 1.48 1.33
N ARG A 30 -25.91 0.26 1.39
CA ARG A 30 -26.41 -0.36 2.63
C ARG A 30 -25.80 -1.73 2.86
N CYS A 31 -25.69 -2.10 4.14
CA CYS A 31 -25.36 -3.45 4.55
C CYS A 31 -26.63 -4.32 4.48
N ALA A 32 -26.52 -5.51 3.89
CA ALA A 32 -27.61 -6.48 3.84
C ALA A 32 -27.84 -7.24 5.17
N GLY A 33 -26.99 -7.03 6.17
CA GLY A 33 -27.11 -7.64 7.50
C GLY A 33 -28.19 -6.97 8.34
N ALA A 34 -29.29 -7.66 8.65
CA ALA A 34 -30.49 -7.11 9.27
C ALA A 34 -30.26 -6.37 10.62
N HIS A 35 -29.24 -6.73 11.36
CA HIS A 35 -28.90 -6.13 12.67
C HIS A 35 -27.70 -5.16 12.62
N CYS A 36 -27.18 -4.89 11.43
CA CYS A 36 -26.06 -3.98 11.26
C CYS A 36 -26.55 -2.53 11.24
N VAL A 37 -25.83 -1.62 11.87
CA VAL A 37 -26.14 -0.18 11.85
C VAL A 37 -26.22 0.35 10.42
N TYR A 38 -25.35 -0.11 9.52
CA TYR A 38 -25.32 0.29 8.11
C TYR A 38 -26.44 -0.31 7.24
N ALA A 39 -27.35 -1.12 7.82
CA ALA A 39 -28.59 -1.50 7.17
C ALA A 39 -29.64 -0.39 7.27
N GLN A 40 -29.63 0.37 8.37
CA GLN A 40 -30.56 1.48 8.63
C GLN A 40 -29.95 2.83 8.27
N ASP A 41 -28.69 3.06 8.62
CA ASP A 41 -27.93 4.27 8.32
C ASP A 41 -26.93 3.95 7.18
N PRO A 42 -27.16 4.41 5.94
CA PRO A 42 -26.35 4.02 4.80
C PRO A 42 -24.92 4.57 4.88
N PHE A 43 -24.00 3.87 4.25
CA PHE A 43 -22.64 4.37 4.10
C PHE A 43 -22.62 5.72 3.38
N PRO A 44 -21.88 6.72 3.88
CA PRO A 44 -21.80 8.02 3.23
C PRO A 44 -21.16 7.91 1.84
N VAL A 45 -21.58 8.79 0.94
CA VAL A 45 -20.96 8.96 -0.39
C VAL A 45 -20.16 10.24 -0.38
N VAL A 46 -18.89 10.16 -0.77
CA VAL A 46 -17.98 11.31 -0.87
C VAL A 46 -17.33 11.33 -2.25
N ALA A 47 -17.31 12.48 -2.90
CA ALA A 47 -16.81 12.63 -4.28
C ALA A 47 -17.38 11.58 -5.27
N GLY A 48 -18.60 11.11 -5.06
CA GLY A 48 -19.28 10.15 -5.93
C GLY A 48 -18.96 8.66 -5.67
N VAL A 49 -18.14 8.34 -4.66
CA VAL A 49 -17.83 6.96 -4.26
C VAL A 49 -18.29 6.68 -2.82
N PRO A 50 -18.68 5.43 -2.48
CA PRO A 50 -19.07 5.09 -1.12
C PRO A 50 -17.85 5.08 -0.18
N ALA A 51 -18.05 5.50 1.06
CA ALA A 51 -17.07 5.33 2.13
C ALA A 51 -17.45 4.07 2.95
N LEU A 52 -16.88 2.93 2.55
CA LEU A 52 -17.11 1.63 3.17
C LEU A 52 -16.17 1.46 4.37
N VAL A 53 -16.46 2.18 5.45
CA VAL A 53 -15.66 2.26 6.68
C VAL A 53 -16.53 1.95 7.88
N ASP A 54 -16.01 1.18 8.83
CA ASP A 54 -16.58 1.10 10.17
C ASP A 54 -16.09 2.27 11.02
N PHE A 55 -16.78 3.39 10.95
CA PHE A 55 -16.38 4.65 11.61
C PHE A 55 -16.29 4.56 13.14
N GLU A 56 -16.88 3.56 13.78
CA GLU A 56 -16.74 3.35 15.21
C GLU A 56 -15.39 2.77 15.60
N HIS A 57 -14.76 2.00 14.68
CA HIS A 57 -13.49 1.31 14.90
C HIS A 57 -12.37 1.75 13.94
N SER A 58 -12.49 2.94 13.36
CA SER A 58 -11.50 3.51 12.44
C SER A 58 -10.98 4.84 12.97
N VAL A 59 -9.79 5.22 12.52
CA VAL A 59 -9.25 6.58 12.71
C VAL A 59 -9.97 7.62 11.85
N LEU A 60 -10.77 7.17 10.89
CA LEU A 60 -11.55 8.04 10.02
C LEU A 60 -12.82 8.50 10.73
N ASP A 61 -13.12 9.79 10.59
CA ASP A 61 -14.35 10.41 11.08
C ASP A 61 -15.28 10.73 9.90
N ALA A 62 -16.56 10.30 10.00
CA ALA A 62 -17.52 10.45 8.92
C ALA A 62 -17.83 11.94 8.60
N ASP A 63 -17.90 12.79 9.60
CA ASP A 63 -18.24 14.20 9.41
C ASP A 63 -17.05 14.98 8.83
N ARG A 64 -15.82 14.66 9.28
CA ARG A 64 -14.59 15.17 8.64
C ARG A 64 -14.52 14.77 7.19
N LEU A 65 -14.74 13.49 6.89
CA LEU A 65 -14.67 12.97 5.53
C LEU A 65 -15.69 13.66 4.61
N ARG A 66 -16.91 13.91 5.11
CA ARG A 66 -17.94 14.71 4.40
C ARG A 66 -17.51 16.16 4.23
N ALA A 67 -16.96 16.79 5.27
CA ALA A 67 -16.56 18.20 5.26
C ALA A 67 -15.47 18.49 4.21
N VAL A 68 -14.51 17.58 4.02
CA VAL A 68 -13.47 17.68 2.99
C VAL A 68 -13.87 17.05 1.67
N GLN A 69 -15.13 16.60 1.52
CA GLN A 69 -15.64 15.89 0.32
C GLN A 69 -14.75 14.72 -0.10
N GLY A 70 -14.20 14.00 0.87
CA GLY A 70 -13.32 12.86 0.61
C GLY A 70 -11.91 13.23 0.10
N ALA A 71 -11.51 14.50 0.13
CA ALA A 71 -10.18 14.91 -0.28
C ALA A 71 -9.10 14.44 0.72
N SER A 72 -7.88 14.23 0.23
CA SER A 72 -6.73 13.91 1.10
C SER A 72 -6.40 15.08 2.02
N GLU A 73 -6.26 14.82 3.31
CA GLU A 73 -5.76 15.81 4.28
C GLU A 73 -4.26 16.09 4.10
N VAL A 74 -3.54 15.19 3.45
CA VAL A 74 -2.10 15.33 3.19
C VAL A 74 -1.86 15.97 1.83
N SER A 75 -1.25 17.17 1.83
CA SER A 75 -0.89 17.88 0.61
C SER A 75 0.32 17.24 -0.06
N ARG A 76 0.10 16.47 -1.12
CA ARG A 76 1.16 15.89 -1.96
C ARG A 76 1.54 16.84 -3.09
N SER A 77 2.72 17.50 -2.99
CA SER A 77 3.22 18.41 -4.01
C SER A 77 3.53 17.66 -5.32
N ARG A 78 2.84 18.04 -6.41
CA ARG A 78 3.20 17.63 -7.78
C ARG A 78 4.37 18.47 -8.27
N SER A 79 5.61 18.08 -7.93
CA SER A 79 6.80 18.75 -8.47
C SER A 79 7.06 18.37 -9.93
N ALA A 80 7.53 19.35 -10.74
CA ALA A 80 7.73 19.23 -12.18
C ALA A 80 8.61 18.01 -12.58
N GLY A 81 8.10 17.17 -13.47
CA GLY A 81 8.58 15.82 -13.73
C GLY A 81 10.04 15.66 -14.18
N LEU A 82 10.64 16.61 -14.91
CA LEU A 82 12.02 16.44 -15.41
C LEU A 82 13.08 16.65 -14.31
N LEU A 83 12.92 17.68 -13.49
CA LEU A 83 13.83 17.95 -12.37
C LEU A 83 13.77 16.84 -11.32
N ARG A 84 12.58 16.32 -11.04
CA ARG A 84 12.38 15.17 -10.14
C ARG A 84 13.14 13.93 -10.66
N ARG A 85 13.09 13.61 -11.96
CA ARG A 85 13.81 12.48 -12.55
C ARG A 85 15.33 12.61 -12.47
N LEU A 86 15.87 13.83 -12.55
CA LEU A 86 17.30 14.08 -12.37
C LEU A 86 17.73 13.94 -10.91
N LEU A 87 16.89 14.35 -9.99
CA LEU A 87 17.19 14.38 -8.56
C LEU A 87 16.90 13.05 -7.84
N HIS A 88 16.01 12.24 -8.38
CA HIS A 88 15.65 10.94 -7.81
C HIS A 88 15.79 9.86 -8.89
N PRO A 89 16.58 8.81 -8.64
CA PRO A 89 16.57 7.65 -9.52
C PRO A 89 15.16 7.07 -9.59
N ALA A 90 14.76 6.62 -10.78
CA ALA A 90 13.48 5.96 -10.96
C ALA A 90 13.41 4.68 -10.11
N ASN A 91 12.28 4.44 -9.50
CA ASN A 91 12.00 3.15 -8.87
C ASN A 91 11.93 2.08 -9.97
N THR A 92 12.87 1.14 -9.94
CA THR A 92 12.92 0.01 -10.88
C THR A 92 12.45 -1.29 -10.22
N THR A 93 12.34 -1.30 -8.90
CA THR A 93 11.97 -2.46 -8.09
C THR A 93 10.48 -2.75 -8.18
N ALA A 94 9.64 -1.73 -7.98
CA ALA A 94 8.18 -1.90 -8.04
C ALA A 94 7.72 -2.41 -9.43
N PRO A 95 8.06 -1.78 -10.57
CA PRO A 95 7.58 -2.25 -11.87
C PRO A 95 8.08 -3.66 -12.21
N ARG A 96 9.33 -4.02 -11.84
CA ARG A 96 9.87 -5.38 -12.03
C ARG A 96 9.06 -6.41 -11.24
N ASN A 97 8.80 -6.16 -9.97
CA ASN A 97 8.11 -7.09 -9.09
C ASN A 97 6.62 -7.21 -9.44
N VAL A 98 5.98 -6.10 -9.81
CA VAL A 98 4.59 -6.11 -10.28
C VAL A 98 4.46 -6.87 -11.60
N ALA A 99 5.37 -6.67 -12.55
CA ALA A 99 5.39 -7.45 -13.79
C ALA A 99 5.55 -8.95 -13.52
N ARG A 100 6.47 -9.33 -12.61
CA ARG A 100 6.65 -10.73 -12.20
C ARG A 100 5.40 -11.30 -11.51
N MET A 101 4.78 -10.53 -10.62
CA MET A 101 3.53 -10.91 -9.99
C MET A 101 2.43 -11.19 -11.03
N LEU A 102 2.24 -10.27 -11.99
CA LEU A 102 1.23 -10.42 -13.04
C LEU A 102 1.50 -11.62 -13.95
N GLU A 103 2.76 -11.92 -14.28
CA GLU A 103 3.15 -13.09 -15.05
C GLU A 103 2.72 -14.38 -14.32
N LEU A 104 3.06 -14.51 -13.04
CA LEU A 104 2.68 -15.64 -12.20
C LEU A 104 1.15 -15.77 -12.10
N LEU A 105 0.44 -14.67 -11.83
CA LEU A 105 -1.01 -14.67 -11.72
C LEU A 105 -1.70 -15.07 -13.04
N ARG A 106 -1.23 -14.59 -14.18
CA ARG A 106 -1.78 -14.96 -15.50
C ARG A 106 -1.64 -16.45 -15.79
N THR A 107 -0.51 -17.04 -15.41
CA THR A 107 -0.30 -18.48 -15.55
C THR A 107 -1.31 -19.27 -14.73
N GLU A 108 -1.62 -18.82 -13.52
CA GLU A 108 -2.52 -19.52 -12.60
C GLU A 108 -4.01 -19.29 -12.89
N THR A 109 -4.35 -18.12 -13.40
CA THR A 109 -5.76 -17.77 -13.71
C THR A 109 -6.27 -18.42 -15.01
N ARG A 110 -5.41 -19.11 -15.77
CA ARG A 110 -5.76 -19.91 -16.97
C ARG A 110 -6.62 -19.15 -17.97
N GLY A 111 -6.27 -17.90 -18.27
CA GLY A 111 -6.95 -17.05 -19.25
C GLY A 111 -8.07 -16.16 -18.69
N ARG A 112 -8.44 -16.30 -17.42
CA ARG A 112 -9.25 -15.30 -16.72
C ARG A 112 -8.36 -14.09 -16.39
N ARG A 113 -8.92 -12.89 -16.39
CA ARG A 113 -8.23 -11.70 -15.93
C ARG A 113 -7.89 -11.84 -14.44
N PRO A 114 -6.63 -11.68 -14.02
CA PRO A 114 -6.31 -11.63 -12.60
C PRO A 114 -6.93 -10.40 -11.96
N ARG A 115 -7.50 -10.58 -10.78
CA ARG A 115 -8.04 -9.50 -9.97
C ARG A 115 -6.97 -9.03 -8.98
N VAL A 116 -6.59 -7.77 -9.06
CA VAL A 116 -5.54 -7.18 -8.24
C VAL A 116 -6.12 -6.02 -7.41
N LEU A 117 -5.89 -6.07 -6.10
CA LEU A 117 -6.24 -5.01 -5.16
C LEU A 117 -5.02 -4.13 -4.90
N VAL A 118 -5.20 -2.80 -4.96
CA VAL A 118 -4.22 -1.81 -4.49
C VAL A 118 -4.76 -1.18 -3.20
N VAL A 119 -4.09 -1.47 -2.10
CA VAL A 119 -4.34 -0.85 -0.79
C VAL A 119 -3.58 0.46 -0.73
N GLY A 120 -4.25 1.57 -0.36
CA GLY A 120 -3.64 2.90 -0.41
C GLY A 120 -3.49 3.43 -1.84
N GLY A 121 -4.41 3.03 -2.74
CA GLY A 121 -4.39 3.35 -4.16
C GLY A 121 -4.96 4.72 -4.54
N GLY A 122 -5.01 5.68 -3.62
CA GLY A 122 -5.52 7.03 -3.86
C GLY A 122 -4.72 7.86 -4.87
N THR A 123 -3.48 7.46 -5.09
CA THR A 123 -2.64 7.94 -6.21
C THR A 123 -1.96 6.75 -6.87
N VAL A 124 -1.66 6.84 -8.16
CA VAL A 124 -0.85 5.83 -8.82
C VAL A 124 0.55 5.84 -8.19
N GLY A 125 0.92 4.74 -7.55
CA GLY A 125 2.23 4.58 -6.91
C GLY A 125 3.39 4.64 -7.90
N ASP A 126 4.58 4.97 -7.41
CA ASP A 126 5.77 5.11 -8.25
C ASP A 126 6.14 3.75 -8.89
N GLY A 127 6.08 3.68 -10.22
CA GLY A 127 6.33 2.48 -11.01
C GLY A 127 5.11 1.55 -11.20
N LEU A 128 3.90 1.98 -10.81
CA LEU A 128 2.66 1.22 -11.01
C LEU A 128 1.85 1.66 -12.25
N GLU A 129 2.32 2.65 -13.01
CA GLU A 129 1.60 3.23 -14.14
C GLU A 129 1.18 2.17 -15.17
N ALA A 130 2.05 1.20 -15.44
CA ALA A 130 1.77 0.12 -16.38
C ALA A 130 0.64 -0.81 -15.89
N LEU A 131 0.53 -1.06 -14.59
CA LEU A 131 -0.56 -1.83 -13.99
C LEU A 131 -1.90 -1.13 -14.18
N TYR A 132 -1.97 0.18 -13.89
CA TYR A 132 -3.20 0.95 -14.04
C TYR A 132 -3.65 1.09 -15.50
N ALA A 133 -2.72 0.99 -16.46
CA ALA A 133 -3.00 1.01 -17.88
C ALA A 133 -3.30 -0.38 -18.49
N ASP A 134 -3.13 -1.46 -17.73
CA ASP A 134 -3.27 -2.83 -18.24
C ASP A 134 -4.75 -3.26 -18.34
N PRO A 135 -5.31 -3.42 -19.55
CA PRO A 135 -6.71 -3.82 -19.72
C PRO A 135 -6.95 -5.30 -19.44
N THR A 136 -5.89 -6.09 -19.25
CA THR A 136 -5.98 -7.53 -18.95
C THR A 136 -6.06 -7.83 -17.46
N VAL A 137 -6.07 -6.80 -16.61
CA VAL A 137 -6.16 -6.90 -15.16
C VAL A 137 -7.47 -6.27 -14.68
N ASP A 138 -8.19 -6.96 -13.81
CA ASP A 138 -9.33 -6.42 -13.08
C ASP A 138 -8.78 -5.72 -11.81
N LEU A 139 -8.48 -4.42 -11.95
CA LEU A 139 -7.88 -3.62 -10.90
C LEU A 139 -8.94 -3.03 -9.97
N ILE A 140 -8.77 -3.24 -8.67
CA ILE A 140 -9.53 -2.62 -7.57
C ILE A 140 -8.55 -1.76 -6.77
N ALA A 141 -8.93 -0.53 -6.43
CA ALA A 141 -8.13 0.35 -5.59
C ALA A 141 -9.01 1.09 -4.59
N PHE A 142 -8.54 1.21 -3.37
CA PHE A 142 -9.14 2.05 -2.35
C PHE A 142 -8.09 2.81 -1.54
N ASP A 143 -8.52 3.85 -0.89
CA ASP A 143 -7.70 4.65 0.03
C ASP A 143 -8.59 5.21 1.15
N VAL A 144 -7.99 5.82 2.15
CA VAL A 144 -8.69 6.58 3.20
C VAL A 144 -9.31 7.88 2.68
N TYR A 145 -9.08 8.23 1.44
CA TYR A 145 -9.65 9.37 0.74
C TYR A 145 -10.10 9.01 -0.69
N ALA A 146 -11.05 9.77 -1.22
CA ALA A 146 -11.55 9.58 -2.57
C ALA A 146 -10.62 10.19 -3.63
N SER A 147 -10.44 9.50 -4.75
CA SER A 147 -9.68 9.99 -5.90
C SER A 147 -10.24 9.43 -7.21
N PRO A 148 -9.82 9.95 -8.39
CA PRO A 148 -10.23 9.39 -9.68
C PRO A 148 -9.79 7.95 -9.93
N VAL A 149 -8.91 7.41 -9.10
CA VAL A 149 -8.36 6.04 -9.24
C VAL A 149 -8.79 5.11 -8.10
N THR A 150 -9.70 5.54 -7.23
CA THR A 150 -10.31 4.69 -6.19
C THR A 150 -11.76 4.36 -6.53
N GLN A 151 -12.20 3.15 -6.23
CA GLN A 151 -13.60 2.73 -6.36
C GLN A 151 -14.42 3.06 -5.11
N PHE A 152 -13.80 3.05 -3.94
CA PHE A 152 -14.43 3.39 -2.66
C PHE A 152 -13.38 3.97 -1.70
N VAL A 153 -13.84 4.64 -0.68
CA VAL A 153 -13.04 4.98 0.50
C VAL A 153 -13.13 3.82 1.47
N GLY A 154 -11.99 3.42 2.05
CA GLY A 154 -11.90 2.28 2.97
C GLY A 154 -10.74 2.39 3.93
N ASP A 155 -10.79 1.57 4.99
CA ASP A 155 -9.72 1.43 5.98
C ASP A 155 -9.03 0.06 5.78
N GLY A 156 -7.70 0.08 5.71
CA GLY A 156 -6.90 -1.14 5.57
C GLY A 156 -7.05 -2.12 6.75
N HIS A 157 -7.46 -1.64 7.93
CA HIS A 157 -7.73 -2.48 9.09
C HIS A 157 -9.00 -3.33 8.95
N SER A 158 -9.91 -2.94 8.04
CA SER A 158 -11.16 -3.66 7.75
C SER A 158 -11.50 -3.55 6.26
N VAL A 159 -10.75 -4.27 5.42
CA VAL A 159 -10.90 -4.22 3.95
C VAL A 159 -12.29 -4.71 3.55
N PRO A 160 -13.14 -3.88 2.88
CA PRO A 160 -14.53 -4.20 2.58
C PRO A 160 -14.68 -5.11 1.34
N LEU A 161 -13.86 -6.15 1.27
CA LEU A 161 -13.90 -7.17 0.23
C LEU A 161 -14.05 -8.56 0.83
N ALA A 162 -14.80 -9.43 0.16
CA ALA A 162 -15.02 -10.80 0.56
C ALA A 162 -13.71 -11.60 0.68
N ASP A 163 -13.73 -12.64 1.50
CA ASP A 163 -12.63 -13.57 1.68
C ASP A 163 -12.25 -14.22 0.35
N ALA A 164 -10.94 -14.43 0.12
CA ALA A 164 -10.43 -15.10 -1.06
C ALA A 164 -10.98 -14.53 -2.39
N SER A 165 -11.20 -13.22 -2.46
CA SER A 165 -11.84 -12.53 -3.59
C SER A 165 -10.86 -11.98 -4.62
N VAL A 166 -9.57 -11.86 -4.28
CA VAL A 166 -8.55 -11.30 -5.17
C VAL A 166 -7.38 -12.25 -5.40
N ASP A 167 -6.71 -12.13 -6.55
CA ASP A 167 -5.54 -12.93 -6.95
C ASP A 167 -4.24 -12.33 -6.44
N GLY A 168 -4.16 -11.01 -6.45
CA GLY A 168 -3.00 -10.25 -6.05
C GLY A 168 -3.36 -9.05 -5.19
N VAL A 169 -2.45 -8.66 -4.29
CA VAL A 169 -2.54 -7.42 -3.51
C VAL A 169 -1.24 -6.64 -3.65
N ILE A 170 -1.36 -5.34 -3.85
CA ILE A 170 -0.25 -4.39 -3.81
C ILE A 170 -0.51 -3.44 -2.64
N VAL A 171 0.50 -3.26 -1.79
CA VAL A 171 0.51 -2.29 -0.69
C VAL A 171 1.86 -1.57 -0.71
N GLN A 172 1.87 -0.33 -1.21
CA GLN A 172 3.08 0.45 -1.42
C GLN A 172 3.03 1.75 -0.61
N ALA A 173 3.97 1.92 0.32
CA ALA A 173 4.08 3.07 1.21
C ALA A 173 2.75 3.38 1.94
N VAL A 174 2.22 2.37 2.64
CA VAL A 174 0.96 2.44 3.41
C VAL A 174 1.14 1.92 4.82
N LEU A 175 1.91 0.83 5.01
CA LEU A 175 2.00 0.13 6.29
C LEU A 175 2.67 0.96 7.38
N GLU A 176 3.43 1.96 7.02
CA GLU A 176 3.99 2.97 7.94
C GLU A 176 2.96 3.97 8.45
N HIS A 177 1.84 4.11 7.73
CA HIS A 177 0.77 5.07 7.99
C HIS A 177 -0.46 4.46 8.68
N VAL A 178 -0.40 3.19 9.05
CA VAL A 178 -1.47 2.50 9.76
C VAL A 178 -1.06 2.24 11.21
N LEU A 179 -2.03 2.28 12.13
CA LEU A 179 -1.76 2.06 13.56
C LEU A 179 -1.38 0.60 13.86
N GLU A 180 -2.05 -0.35 13.19
CA GLU A 180 -1.86 -1.79 13.42
C GLU A 180 -1.53 -2.52 12.12
N PRO A 181 -0.28 -2.42 11.63
CA PRO A 181 0.11 -3.03 10.35
C PRO A 181 -0.06 -4.56 10.34
N THR A 182 -0.05 -5.21 11.49
CA THR A 182 -0.34 -6.65 11.61
C THR A 182 -1.80 -6.98 11.28
N VAL A 183 -2.74 -6.10 11.64
CA VAL A 183 -4.15 -6.23 11.28
C VAL A 183 -4.31 -6.05 9.77
N VAL A 184 -3.68 -5.03 9.19
CA VAL A 184 -3.72 -4.79 7.74
C VAL A 184 -3.12 -5.98 6.98
N ALA A 185 -2.00 -6.54 7.42
CA ALA A 185 -1.40 -7.75 6.82
C ALA A 185 -2.35 -8.96 6.89
N SER A 186 -3.10 -9.12 7.99
CA SER A 186 -4.11 -10.18 8.11
C SER A 186 -5.31 -9.95 7.18
N GLN A 187 -5.73 -8.72 6.96
CA GLN A 187 -6.77 -8.39 5.98
C GLN A 187 -6.30 -8.66 4.54
N ILE A 188 -5.05 -8.35 4.22
CA ILE A 188 -4.43 -8.70 2.93
C ILE A 188 -4.45 -10.22 2.73
N GLU A 189 -4.05 -10.97 3.75
CA GLU A 189 -4.13 -12.44 3.71
C GLU A 189 -5.57 -12.93 3.50
N ARG A 190 -6.54 -12.39 4.23
CA ARG A 190 -7.95 -12.79 4.16
C ARG A 190 -8.53 -12.63 2.76
N VAL A 191 -8.34 -11.45 2.14
CA VAL A 191 -8.91 -11.17 0.81
C VAL A 191 -8.21 -11.90 -0.33
N LEU A 192 -6.94 -12.31 -0.14
CA LEU A 192 -6.22 -13.13 -1.10
C LEU A 192 -6.74 -14.57 -1.09
N ARG A 193 -6.96 -15.14 -2.29
CA ARG A 193 -7.22 -16.56 -2.41
C ARG A 193 -5.98 -17.39 -2.05
N PRO A 194 -6.17 -18.70 -1.78
CA PRO A 194 -5.05 -19.64 -1.66
C PRO A 194 -4.10 -19.52 -2.85
N GLY A 195 -2.80 -19.40 -2.60
CA GLY A 195 -1.79 -19.19 -3.64
C GLY A 195 -1.71 -17.77 -4.21
N GLY A 196 -2.58 -16.84 -3.80
CA GLY A 196 -2.53 -15.43 -4.21
C GLY A 196 -1.23 -14.74 -3.81
N ILE A 197 -0.88 -13.66 -4.48
CA ILE A 197 0.44 -13.02 -4.37
C ILE A 197 0.30 -11.62 -3.77
N VAL A 198 1.16 -11.27 -2.81
CA VAL A 198 1.31 -9.92 -2.27
C VAL A 198 2.61 -9.29 -2.74
N TYR A 199 2.56 -8.03 -3.17
CA TYR A 199 3.70 -7.13 -3.26
C TYR A 199 3.53 -6.00 -2.26
N ALA A 200 4.52 -5.85 -1.37
CA ALA A 200 4.55 -4.80 -0.35
C ALA A 200 5.89 -4.08 -0.40
N ASP A 201 5.90 -2.75 -0.28
CA ASP A 201 7.09 -2.00 0.03
C ASP A 201 6.83 -0.96 1.12
N THR A 202 7.80 -0.79 2.01
CA THR A 202 7.70 0.09 3.18
C THR A 202 9.03 0.75 3.49
N PRO A 203 9.03 1.97 4.07
CA PRO A 203 10.25 2.62 4.52
C PRO A 203 10.90 1.87 5.68
N PHE A 204 12.25 1.91 5.71
CA PHE A 204 13.07 1.46 6.83
C PHE A 204 13.87 2.63 7.41
N LEU A 205 14.98 3.04 6.79
CA LEU A 205 15.78 4.18 7.25
C LEU A 205 15.36 5.48 6.53
N GLN A 206 14.09 5.80 6.64
CA GLN A 206 13.50 7.01 6.12
C GLN A 206 12.84 7.80 7.25
N GLN A 207 13.13 9.08 7.34
CA GLN A 207 12.58 9.96 8.36
C GLN A 207 11.07 10.17 8.16
N VAL A 208 10.41 10.68 9.22
CA VAL A 208 8.99 11.03 9.21
C VAL A 208 8.68 11.95 8.02
N HIS A 209 7.68 11.60 7.20
CA HIS A 209 7.34 12.33 5.99
C HIS A 209 5.84 12.71 5.85
N GLU A 210 4.92 12.04 6.58
CA GLU A 210 3.49 12.42 6.63
C GLU A 210 3.03 12.91 8.01
N GLY A 211 3.97 13.41 8.83
CA GLY A 211 3.68 14.06 10.10
C GLY A 211 2.97 13.17 11.10
N ALA A 212 1.73 13.55 11.49
CA ALA A 212 0.95 12.83 12.49
C ALA A 212 0.47 11.43 12.04
N TYR A 213 0.54 11.12 10.76
CA TYR A 213 0.13 9.85 10.17
C TYR A 213 1.30 8.93 9.84
N ASP A 214 2.42 9.04 10.54
CA ASP A 214 3.64 8.26 10.29
C ASP A 214 4.02 7.53 11.58
N PHE A 215 3.72 6.22 11.67
CA PHE A 215 3.72 5.47 12.93
C PHE A 215 4.84 4.43 13.03
N THR A 216 5.25 3.79 11.91
CA THR A 216 6.08 2.59 11.97
C THR A 216 7.17 2.54 10.89
N ARG A 217 8.24 1.80 11.19
CA ARG A 217 9.32 1.42 10.26
C ARG A 217 9.63 -0.06 10.43
N PHE A 218 9.97 -0.73 9.33
CA PHE A 218 10.32 -2.15 9.35
C PHE A 218 11.74 -2.37 8.83
N THR A 219 12.53 -3.14 9.57
CA THR A 219 13.71 -3.81 9.01
C THR A 219 13.28 -4.88 8.01
N ASP A 220 14.18 -5.38 7.16
CA ASP A 220 13.84 -6.48 6.23
C ASP A 220 13.26 -7.71 6.96
N SER A 221 13.90 -8.15 8.06
CA SER A 221 13.39 -9.27 8.86
C SER A 221 12.04 -8.97 9.52
N GLY A 222 11.84 -7.73 10.02
CA GLY A 222 10.56 -7.32 10.61
C GLY A 222 9.44 -7.28 9.57
N HIS A 223 9.74 -6.78 8.37
CA HIS A 223 8.80 -6.78 7.23
C HIS A 223 8.47 -8.21 6.77
N ARG A 224 9.48 -9.09 6.71
CA ARG A 224 9.29 -10.51 6.44
C ARG A 224 8.38 -11.18 7.47
N PHE A 225 8.56 -10.90 8.77
CA PHE A 225 7.72 -11.48 9.83
C PHE A 225 6.29 -10.94 9.79
N LEU A 226 6.08 -9.70 9.36
CA LEU A 226 4.75 -9.16 9.12
C LEU A 226 3.99 -10.01 8.09
N PHE A 227 4.69 -10.47 7.04
CA PHE A 227 4.17 -11.35 5.99
C PHE A 227 4.51 -12.83 6.22
N ARG A 228 4.57 -13.30 7.47
CA ARG A 228 4.95 -14.69 7.82
C ARG A 228 4.04 -15.77 7.23
N ARG A 229 2.81 -15.42 6.82
CA ARG A 229 1.85 -16.30 6.15
C ARG A 229 2.01 -16.36 4.63
N PHE A 230 3.15 -15.91 4.14
CA PHE A 230 3.48 -15.91 2.73
C PHE A 230 4.85 -16.55 2.52
N GLU A 231 4.92 -17.47 1.57
CA GLU A 231 6.19 -17.97 1.05
C GLU A 231 6.89 -16.88 0.25
N ARG A 232 8.18 -16.66 0.48
CA ARG A 232 8.95 -15.63 -0.21
C ARG A 232 9.20 -16.00 -1.67
N ILE A 233 8.81 -15.15 -2.60
CA ILE A 233 9.22 -15.18 -4.01
C ILE A 233 10.46 -14.33 -4.21
N ASP A 234 10.48 -13.11 -3.62
CA ASP A 234 11.59 -12.16 -3.66
C ASP A 234 11.49 -11.15 -2.50
N SER A 235 12.62 -10.57 -2.10
CA SER A 235 12.68 -9.47 -1.12
C SER A 235 14.00 -8.72 -1.24
N GLY A 236 14.09 -7.53 -0.67
CA GLY A 236 15.31 -6.73 -0.68
C GLY A 236 15.06 -5.24 -0.54
N SER A 237 16.03 -4.42 -0.91
CA SER A 237 15.90 -2.96 -0.87
C SER A 237 15.15 -2.42 -2.11
N VAL A 238 14.27 -1.44 -1.90
CA VAL A 238 13.68 -0.60 -2.97
C VAL A 238 14.59 0.58 -3.24
N ALA A 239 15.02 1.26 -2.17
CA ALA A 239 15.98 2.35 -2.19
C ALA A 239 17.06 2.08 -1.13
N GLY A 240 18.31 2.24 -1.50
CA GLY A 240 19.45 1.79 -0.71
C GLY A 240 19.96 2.81 0.31
N ALA A 241 21.20 2.54 0.78
CA ALA A 241 21.88 3.31 1.82
C ALA A 241 22.21 4.76 1.38
N GLY A 242 22.49 5.00 0.11
CA GLY A 242 22.73 6.34 -0.42
C GLY A 242 21.49 7.22 -0.33
N THR A 243 20.32 6.67 -0.65
CA THR A 243 19.03 7.36 -0.46
C THR A 243 18.75 7.60 1.02
N ALA A 244 18.97 6.62 1.90
CA ALA A 244 18.82 6.79 3.34
C ALA A 244 19.71 7.91 3.91
N LEU A 245 20.97 7.94 3.48
CA LEU A 245 21.92 9.00 3.88
C LEU A 245 21.45 10.38 3.40
N ARG A 246 20.98 10.49 2.16
CA ARG A 246 20.44 11.75 1.63
C ARG A 246 19.25 12.26 2.43
N TRP A 247 18.30 11.38 2.83
CA TRP A 247 17.21 11.73 3.73
C TRP A 247 17.72 12.21 5.09
N SER A 248 18.74 11.53 5.63
CA SER A 248 19.37 11.91 6.90
C SER A 248 20.04 13.30 6.82
N VAL A 249 20.73 13.62 5.72
CA VAL A 249 21.32 14.96 5.51
C VAL A 249 20.25 16.04 5.46
N ASP A 250 19.15 15.83 4.72
CA ASP A 250 18.02 16.77 4.67
C ASP A 250 17.50 17.07 6.09
N HIS A 251 17.15 16.02 6.84
CA HIS A 251 16.57 16.17 8.16
C HIS A 251 17.56 16.70 9.20
N PHE A 252 18.82 16.33 9.11
CA PHE A 252 19.87 16.90 9.96
C PHE A 252 19.99 18.43 9.77
N VAL A 253 20.01 18.90 8.53
CA VAL A 253 20.07 20.33 8.23
C VAL A 253 18.80 21.04 8.69
N ARG A 254 17.62 20.45 8.50
CA ARG A 254 16.35 20.99 9.04
C ARG A 254 16.40 21.15 10.56
N ALA A 255 16.88 20.12 11.27
CA ALA A 255 16.99 20.14 12.72
C ALA A 255 17.98 21.22 13.22
N LEU A 256 19.13 21.33 12.58
CA LEU A 256 20.19 22.29 12.91
C LEU A 256 19.75 23.73 12.64
N THR A 257 19.13 23.99 11.49
CA THR A 257 18.79 25.35 11.03
C THR A 257 17.34 25.75 11.33
N ARG A 258 16.49 24.82 11.79
CA ARG A 258 15.05 24.99 11.95
C ARG A 258 14.35 25.44 10.66
N SER A 259 14.91 25.04 9.50
CA SER A 259 14.47 25.51 8.19
C SER A 259 14.28 24.35 7.21
N VAL A 260 13.03 24.07 6.81
CA VAL A 260 12.70 23.09 5.79
C VAL A 260 13.32 23.43 4.41
N PRO A 261 13.30 24.71 3.95
CA PRO A 261 13.97 25.07 2.68
C PRO A 261 15.45 24.76 2.66
N LEU A 262 16.20 25.02 3.75
CA LEU A 262 17.62 24.73 3.81
C LEU A 262 17.91 23.23 3.79
N GLY A 263 17.11 22.41 4.44
CA GLY A 263 17.19 20.95 4.33
C GLY A 263 16.98 20.47 2.90
N ARG A 264 15.99 21.01 2.20
CA ARG A 264 15.75 20.70 0.78
C ARG A 264 16.93 21.09 -0.10
N VAL A 265 17.55 22.26 0.13
CA VAL A 265 18.76 22.67 -0.59
C VAL A 265 19.90 21.70 -0.32
N ALA A 266 20.13 21.30 0.93
CA ALA A 266 21.12 20.28 1.26
C ALA A 266 20.85 18.96 0.53
N SER A 267 19.60 18.47 0.55
CA SER A 267 19.20 17.29 -0.22
C SER A 267 19.45 17.43 -1.73
N LEU A 268 19.31 18.62 -2.29
CA LEU A 268 19.63 18.91 -3.69
C LEU A 268 21.15 18.87 -3.95
N VAL A 269 21.97 19.41 -3.05
CA VAL A 269 23.45 19.35 -3.18
C VAL A 269 23.93 17.90 -3.14
N PHE A 270 23.33 17.08 -2.31
CA PHE A 270 23.69 15.67 -2.14
C PHE A 270 22.82 14.70 -2.94
N PHE A 271 22.16 15.15 -4.02
CA PHE A 271 21.27 14.29 -4.83
C PHE A 271 21.97 13.04 -5.38
N TRP A 272 23.25 13.15 -5.69
CA TRP A 272 24.08 12.07 -6.25
C TRP A 272 24.20 10.86 -5.32
N LEU A 273 24.00 11.02 -4.01
CA LEU A 273 23.99 9.90 -3.06
C LEU A 273 22.96 8.84 -3.43
N SER A 274 21.77 9.23 -3.85
CA SER A 274 20.72 8.28 -4.28
C SER A 274 21.12 7.50 -5.55
N TRP A 275 22.04 8.01 -6.37
CA TRP A 275 22.53 7.31 -7.55
C TRP A 275 23.57 6.23 -7.20
N THR A 276 24.24 6.35 -6.04
CA THR A 276 25.17 5.32 -5.57
C THR A 276 24.48 4.01 -5.24
N ASP A 277 23.16 4.02 -4.95
CA ASP A 277 22.38 2.81 -4.66
C ASP A 277 22.46 1.79 -5.80
N ARG A 278 22.72 2.24 -7.04
CA ARG A 278 22.91 1.35 -8.20
C ARG A 278 24.25 0.60 -8.22
N LEU A 279 25.20 1.05 -7.41
CA LEU A 279 26.54 0.49 -7.29
C LEU A 279 26.68 -0.41 -6.06
N LEU A 280 25.72 -0.32 -5.14
CA LEU A 280 25.75 -1.05 -3.88
C LEU A 280 25.22 -2.46 -4.08
N ASP A 281 25.89 -3.42 -3.47
CA ASP A 281 25.43 -4.80 -3.40
C ASP A 281 24.17 -4.90 -2.52
N GLN A 282 23.16 -5.63 -2.99
CA GLN A 282 21.88 -5.79 -2.29
C GLN A 282 22.06 -6.35 -0.87
N ARG A 283 22.97 -7.30 -0.70
CA ARG A 283 23.23 -7.95 0.59
C ARG A 283 23.72 -6.95 1.65
N HIS A 284 24.59 -6.01 1.28
CA HIS A 284 25.08 -4.98 2.19
C HIS A 284 24.16 -3.75 2.24
N SER A 285 23.31 -3.58 1.24
CA SER A 285 22.40 -2.44 1.15
C SER A 285 21.13 -2.62 1.99
N VAL A 286 20.67 -3.84 2.21
CA VAL A 286 19.40 -4.10 2.91
C VAL A 286 19.43 -3.63 4.37
N ASP A 287 20.58 -3.76 5.05
CA ASP A 287 20.77 -3.33 6.44
C ASP A 287 20.75 -1.80 6.61
N ALA A 288 21.01 -1.06 5.54
CA ALA A 288 21.02 0.39 5.51
C ALA A 288 20.04 0.98 4.48
N ALA A 289 19.08 0.19 4.03
CA ALA A 289 18.12 0.59 3.01
C ALA A 289 17.21 1.72 3.49
N SER A 290 16.87 2.65 2.60
CA SER A 290 15.83 3.64 2.85
C SER A 290 14.45 2.97 2.91
N SER A 291 14.21 1.97 2.04
CA SER A 291 12.98 1.18 2.01
C SER A 291 13.25 -0.24 1.55
N VAL A 292 12.38 -1.16 1.99
CA VAL A 292 12.45 -2.61 1.71
C VAL A 292 11.18 -3.08 1.04
N PHE A 293 11.27 -4.17 0.24
CA PHE A 293 10.11 -4.80 -0.37
C PHE A 293 10.02 -6.28 -0.03
N PHE A 294 8.81 -6.79 -0.14
CA PHE A 294 8.48 -8.20 -0.06
C PHE A 294 7.52 -8.58 -1.19
N LEU A 295 7.86 -9.62 -1.92
CA LEU A 295 6.99 -10.30 -2.88
C LEU A 295 6.81 -11.72 -2.42
N GLY A 296 5.56 -12.12 -2.11
CA GLY A 296 5.30 -13.43 -1.54
C GLY A 296 3.98 -14.04 -1.98
N ARG A 297 3.90 -15.36 -1.86
CA ARG A 297 2.73 -16.17 -2.18
C ARG A 297 2.06 -16.62 -0.89
N LYS A 298 0.74 -16.45 -0.77
CA LYS A 298 -0.04 -16.94 0.38
C LYS A 298 0.12 -18.44 0.54
N THR A 299 0.50 -18.88 1.74
CA THR A 299 0.72 -20.27 2.11
C THR A 299 -0.10 -20.67 3.33
N GLU A 300 -0.39 -21.95 3.47
CA GLU A 300 -1.03 -22.51 4.67
C GLU A 300 -0.02 -22.76 5.80
N GLU A 301 1.27 -22.83 5.46
CA GLU A 301 2.36 -23.07 6.41
C GLU A 301 3.10 -21.75 6.72
N PRO A 302 2.72 -21.03 7.80
CA PRO A 302 3.40 -19.79 8.19
C PRO A 302 4.81 -20.07 8.70
N ILE A 303 5.71 -19.09 8.51
CA ILE A 303 7.04 -19.15 9.15
C ILE A 303 6.90 -19.06 10.65
N ASN A 304 7.61 -19.95 11.37
CA ASN A 304 7.72 -19.91 12.81
C ASN A 304 8.67 -18.80 13.27
N GLY A 305 8.60 -18.42 14.56
CA GLY A 305 9.47 -17.40 15.12
C GLY A 305 10.96 -17.77 15.08
N SER A 306 11.32 -19.06 15.12
CA SER A 306 12.70 -19.54 14.97
C SER A 306 13.22 -19.34 13.54
N ASP A 307 12.38 -19.60 12.55
CA ASP A 307 12.79 -19.61 11.15
C ASP A 307 13.09 -18.19 10.61
N ILE A 308 12.54 -17.16 11.28
CA ILE A 308 12.82 -15.77 10.90
C ILE A 308 14.27 -15.37 11.10
N ILE A 309 14.97 -16.01 12.01
CA ILE A 309 16.41 -15.76 12.28
C ILE A 309 17.24 -16.18 11.07
N ASP A 310 16.92 -17.35 10.50
CA ASP A 310 17.61 -17.90 9.33
C ASP A 310 17.27 -17.12 8.03
N TYR A 311 16.22 -16.30 8.08
CA TYR A 311 15.82 -15.46 6.97
C TYR A 311 16.79 -14.31 6.71
N TYR A 312 17.55 -13.84 7.70
CA TYR A 312 18.43 -12.69 7.57
C TYR A 312 19.37 -12.81 6.37
N GLN A 313 19.37 -11.79 5.52
CA GLN A 313 20.14 -11.74 4.26
C GLN A 313 21.17 -10.61 4.22
N GLY A 314 21.30 -9.86 5.29
CA GLY A 314 22.24 -8.75 5.41
C GLY A 314 23.70 -9.14 5.36
N GLY A 315 24.56 -8.14 5.42
CA GLY A 315 26.01 -8.29 5.35
C GLY A 315 26.73 -8.45 6.69
N MET A 316 25.98 -8.43 7.84
CA MET A 316 26.58 -8.54 9.17
C MET A 316 26.80 -9.98 9.60
#